data_24286508ff7885a406057f418cfa08e4
#
_entry.id   24286508ff7885a406057f418cfa08e4
#
_cell.length_a   1.000
_cell.length_b   1.000
_cell.length_c   1.000
_cell.angle_alpha   90.00
_cell.angle_beta   90.00
_cell.angle_gamma   90.00
#
_symmetry.space_group_name_H-M   'P 1'
#
loop_
_entity.id
_entity.type
_entity.pdbx_description
1 polymer ?
#
loop_
_entity_poly.entity_id
_entity_poly.type
_entity_poly.pdbx_seq_one_letter_code
_entity_poly.pdbx_strand_id
1 'polypeptide(L)'
;MHLELRHHAGGMPVLCVHRCVIVICVHGVVCFVNIFSADRVFLVVQMSIHPFVGFADGASRSTRNLSSAAWVIYDPAGELINLQGVCLGRTTNNIAEYSAVLELLTEAVNLGIRELLVYLDSQLVVLQLNGHSSVRNPSILHLYLRIRLLERNFDYITYQHIPRHLNTLTDAVANLVLERHLRNL
;
A
#
# COMPACT_ATOMS: atom_id res chain seq x y z
N MET A 1 -37.06 16.16 -10.03
CA MET A 1 -37.09 16.05 -8.56
C MET A 1 -38.30 15.19 -8.20
N HIS A 2 -38.11 13.86 -8.03
CA HIS A 2 -39.15 12.91 -7.65
C HIS A 2 -39.12 12.72 -6.13
N LEU A 3 -40.22 13.06 -5.45
CA LEU A 3 -40.45 12.77 -4.03
C LEU A 3 -41.18 11.43 -3.92
N GLU A 4 -40.56 10.41 -3.36
CA GLU A 4 -41.22 9.16 -2.99
C GLU A 4 -41.51 9.15 -1.48
N LEU A 5 -42.77 9.09 -1.13
CA LEU A 5 -43.26 8.90 0.23
C LEU A 5 -43.41 7.41 0.52
N ARG A 6 -42.62 6.85 1.42
CA ARG A 6 -42.84 5.50 1.96
C ARG A 6 -43.46 5.59 3.34
N HIS A 7 -44.65 5.00 3.49
CA HIS A 7 -45.34 4.86 4.78
C HIS A 7 -44.87 3.56 5.48
N HIS A 8 -44.29 3.70 6.67
CA HIS A 8 -44.18 2.59 7.61
C HIS A 8 -45.30 2.68 8.65
N ALA A 9 -45.92 1.54 8.96
CA ALA A 9 -47.01 1.42 9.89
C ALA A 9 -46.54 1.83 11.30
N GLY A 10 -47.11 2.92 11.86
CA GLY A 10 -47.02 3.26 13.27
C GLY A 10 -46.15 4.49 13.64
N GLY A 11 -45.74 5.34 12.72
CA GLY A 11 -44.93 6.50 13.02
C GLY A 11 -45.22 7.71 12.15
N MET A 12 -44.94 8.93 12.64
CA MET A 12 -45.00 10.15 11.87
C MET A 12 -44.28 10.04 10.51
N PRO A 13 -44.75 10.72 9.46
CA PRO A 13 -44.09 10.68 8.15
C PRO A 13 -42.68 11.25 8.25
N VAL A 14 -41.68 10.41 8.04
CA VAL A 14 -40.28 10.84 7.89
C VAL A 14 -40.10 11.26 6.44
N LEU A 15 -39.96 12.57 6.22
CA LEU A 15 -39.54 13.09 4.92
C LEU A 15 -38.11 12.64 4.66
N CYS A 16 -37.96 11.69 3.73
CA CYS A 16 -36.63 11.31 3.27
C CYS A 16 -36.13 12.33 2.25
N VAL A 17 -35.44 13.37 2.73
CA VAL A 17 -34.74 14.30 1.84
C VAL A 17 -33.57 13.61 1.23
N HIS A 18 -33.50 13.56 -0.10
CA HIS A 18 -32.36 12.99 -0.83
C HIS A 18 -31.06 13.67 -0.35
N ARG A 19 -30.14 12.86 0.19
CA ARG A 19 -28.80 13.29 0.57
C ARG A 19 -28.08 13.76 -0.68
N CYS A 20 -27.79 15.05 -0.76
CA CYS A 20 -26.85 15.55 -1.76
C CYS A 20 -25.44 15.32 -1.19
N VAL A 21 -24.72 14.36 -1.74
CA VAL A 21 -23.31 14.13 -1.40
C VAL A 21 -22.49 14.83 -2.48
N ILE A 22 -21.74 15.86 -2.08
CA ILE A 22 -20.78 16.50 -2.98
C ILE A 22 -19.42 15.88 -2.64
N VAL A 23 -18.81 15.24 -3.63
CA VAL A 23 -17.46 14.70 -3.51
C VAL A 23 -16.48 15.71 -4.08
N ILE A 24 -15.61 16.25 -3.25
CA ILE A 24 -14.54 17.15 -3.66
C ILE A 24 -13.22 16.42 -3.42
N CYS A 25 -12.45 16.21 -4.49
CA CYS A 25 -11.11 15.63 -4.41
C CYS A 25 -10.08 16.74 -4.60
N VAL A 26 -9.30 17.04 -3.57
CA VAL A 26 -8.21 18.02 -3.64
C VAL A 26 -6.96 17.38 -3.02
N HIS A 27 -5.92 17.22 -3.81
CA HIS A 27 -4.62 16.66 -3.37
C HIS A 27 -4.72 15.32 -2.63
N GLY A 28 -5.51 14.38 -3.16
CA GLY A 28 -5.68 13.04 -2.57
C GLY A 28 -6.60 12.98 -1.34
N VAL A 29 -7.20 14.09 -0.96
CA VAL A 29 -8.18 14.15 0.13
C VAL A 29 -9.60 14.11 -0.47
N VAL A 30 -10.35 13.04 -0.17
CA VAL A 30 -11.75 12.94 -0.59
C VAL A 30 -12.64 13.51 0.51
N CYS A 31 -13.26 14.66 0.24
CA CYS A 31 -14.18 15.31 1.14
C CYS A 31 -15.62 14.96 0.78
N PHE A 32 -16.34 14.28 1.66
CA PHE A 32 -17.79 14.07 1.54
C PHE A 32 -18.52 15.17 2.27
N VAL A 33 -19.25 15.99 1.53
CA VAL A 33 -20.11 17.04 2.10
C VAL A 33 -21.53 16.50 2.17
N ASN A 34 -22.01 16.22 3.37
CA ASN A 34 -23.41 15.85 3.60
C ASN A 34 -24.20 17.09 4.01
N ILE A 35 -25.20 17.47 3.21
CA ILE A 35 -26.09 18.59 3.53
C ILE A 35 -27.34 18.00 4.22
N PHE A 36 -27.48 18.28 5.51
CA PHE A 36 -28.65 17.92 6.29
C PHE A 36 -29.46 19.18 6.62
N SER A 37 -30.75 19.20 6.23
CA SER A 37 -31.80 20.15 6.64
C SER A 37 -31.77 21.55 6.02
N ALA A 38 -32.97 22.08 5.82
CA ALA A 38 -33.24 23.38 5.19
C ALA A 38 -32.84 24.62 6.05
N ASP A 39 -32.62 24.46 7.35
CA ASP A 39 -32.42 25.58 8.27
C ASP A 39 -31.01 25.71 8.88
N ARG A 40 -30.16 24.69 8.77
CA ARG A 40 -28.77 24.77 9.16
C ARG A 40 -27.92 23.84 8.29
N VAL A 41 -27.00 24.41 7.51
CA VAL A 41 -26.00 23.68 6.77
C VAL A 41 -24.91 23.23 7.76
N PHE A 42 -24.97 21.99 8.23
CA PHE A 42 -23.85 21.37 8.90
C PHE A 42 -22.92 20.80 7.84
N LEU A 43 -21.80 21.47 7.60
CA LEU A 43 -20.75 20.98 6.75
C LEU A 43 -20.00 19.90 7.53
N VAL A 44 -20.38 18.62 7.39
CA VAL A 44 -19.56 17.51 7.87
C VAL A 44 -18.57 17.18 6.76
N VAL A 45 -17.38 17.75 6.84
CA VAL A 45 -16.25 17.37 5.98
C VAL A 45 -15.68 16.09 6.53
N GLN A 46 -16.05 14.96 5.94
CA GLN A 46 -15.43 13.68 6.23
C GLN A 46 -14.21 13.55 5.32
N MET A 47 -13.06 13.91 5.85
CA MET A 47 -11.78 13.70 5.16
C MET A 47 -11.46 12.20 5.19
N SER A 48 -11.59 11.52 4.08
CA SER A 48 -11.02 10.19 3.90
C SER A 48 -9.60 10.38 3.38
N ILE A 49 -8.63 10.31 4.28
CA ILE A 49 -7.22 10.27 3.88
C ILE A 49 -6.96 8.82 3.48
N HIS A 50 -6.77 8.58 2.19
CA HIS A 50 -6.28 7.29 1.73
C HIS A 50 -4.76 7.25 1.99
N PRO A 51 -4.23 6.15 2.54
CA PRO A 51 -2.80 6.03 2.73
C PRO A 51 -2.10 5.91 1.37
N PHE A 52 -0.81 6.22 1.33
CA PHE A 52 0.05 5.82 0.23
C PHE A 52 0.05 4.31 0.11
N VAL A 53 0.23 3.80 -1.11
CA VAL A 53 0.22 2.37 -1.39
C VAL A 53 1.57 1.96 -1.96
N GLY A 54 2.23 0.99 -1.32
CA GLY A 54 3.48 0.41 -1.76
C GLY A 54 3.32 -1.05 -2.16
N PHE A 55 4.03 -1.45 -3.22
CA PHE A 55 4.20 -2.86 -3.60
C PHE A 55 5.69 -3.17 -3.61
N ALA A 56 6.06 -4.37 -3.17
CA ALA A 56 7.43 -4.85 -3.23
C ALA A 56 7.49 -6.31 -3.68
N ASP A 57 8.55 -6.66 -4.38
CA ASP A 57 8.82 -8.03 -4.84
C ASP A 57 10.33 -8.29 -4.90
N GLY A 58 10.73 -9.51 -4.55
CA GLY A 58 12.09 -10.00 -4.64
C GLY A 58 12.20 -11.18 -5.59
N ALA A 59 13.06 -11.09 -6.59
CA ALA A 59 13.32 -12.18 -7.51
C ALA A 59 14.71 -12.78 -7.30
N SER A 60 14.82 -14.12 -7.38
CA SER A 60 16.10 -14.83 -7.30
C SER A 60 16.20 -15.87 -8.40
N ARG A 61 17.30 -15.85 -9.16
CA ARG A 61 17.65 -16.87 -10.17
C ARG A 61 18.85 -17.67 -9.69
N SER A 62 18.60 -18.75 -8.98
CA SER A 62 19.64 -19.62 -8.40
C SER A 62 20.64 -20.14 -9.44
N THR A 63 20.20 -20.46 -10.66
CA THR A 63 21.07 -20.94 -11.76
C THR A 63 22.08 -19.89 -12.22
N ARG A 64 21.85 -18.61 -11.94
CA ARG A 64 22.74 -17.50 -12.33
C ARG A 64 23.33 -16.76 -11.13
N ASN A 65 23.06 -17.25 -9.91
CA ASN A 65 23.53 -16.64 -8.66
C ASN A 65 23.20 -15.13 -8.58
N LEU A 66 22.01 -14.74 -9.01
CA LEU A 66 21.61 -13.36 -9.10
C LEU A 66 20.23 -13.15 -8.50
N SER A 67 20.07 -12.07 -7.75
CA SER A 67 18.82 -11.68 -7.14
C SER A 67 18.59 -10.18 -7.29
N SER A 68 17.34 -9.77 -7.24
CA SER A 68 16.93 -8.37 -7.31
C SER A 68 15.80 -8.08 -6.32
N ALA A 69 15.65 -6.83 -6.01
CA ALA A 69 14.51 -6.28 -5.31
C ALA A 69 13.90 -5.18 -6.16
N ALA A 70 12.56 -5.07 -6.13
CA ALA A 70 11.83 -4.00 -6.81
C ALA A 70 10.71 -3.48 -5.91
N TRP A 71 10.37 -2.21 -6.10
CA TRP A 71 9.28 -1.57 -5.35
C TRP A 71 8.62 -0.46 -6.16
N VAL A 72 7.38 -0.21 -5.79
CA VAL A 72 6.52 0.81 -6.42
C VAL A 72 5.79 1.55 -5.31
N ILE A 73 5.62 2.86 -5.45
CA ILE A 73 4.81 3.68 -4.55
C ILE A 73 3.81 4.48 -5.35
N TYR A 74 2.55 4.41 -4.93
CA TYR A 74 1.45 5.23 -5.42
C TYR A 74 1.02 6.20 -4.34
N ASP A 75 0.65 7.39 -4.75
CA ASP A 75 0.08 8.39 -3.86
C ASP A 75 -1.40 8.09 -3.53
N PRO A 76 -2.04 8.86 -2.62
CA PRO A 76 -3.43 8.69 -2.26
C PRO A 76 -4.44 8.89 -3.42
N ALA A 77 -4.03 9.53 -4.52
CA ALA A 77 -4.82 9.68 -5.74
C ALA A 77 -4.69 8.48 -6.69
N GLY A 78 -3.78 7.54 -6.38
CA GLY A 78 -3.47 6.38 -7.22
C GLY A 78 -2.44 6.69 -8.31
N GLU A 79 -1.76 7.84 -8.25
CA GLU A 79 -0.70 8.19 -9.18
C GLU A 79 0.62 7.53 -8.79
N LEU A 80 1.33 7.00 -9.79
CA LEU A 80 2.64 6.38 -9.60
C LEU A 80 3.70 7.46 -9.30
N ILE A 81 4.25 7.48 -8.10
CA ILE A 81 5.25 8.47 -7.69
C ILE A 81 6.67 7.92 -7.57
N ASN A 82 6.81 6.60 -7.43
CA ASN A 82 8.12 5.94 -7.38
C ASN A 82 8.04 4.55 -7.99
N LEU A 83 9.03 4.18 -8.80
CA LEU A 83 9.20 2.85 -9.40
C LEU A 83 10.69 2.58 -9.52
N GLN A 84 11.21 1.64 -8.73
CA GLN A 84 12.63 1.33 -8.73
C GLN A 84 12.89 -0.17 -8.56
N GLY A 85 14.12 -0.56 -8.86
CA GLY A 85 14.63 -1.89 -8.60
C GLY A 85 16.15 -1.91 -8.54
N VAL A 86 16.71 -2.82 -7.76
CA VAL A 86 18.14 -2.95 -7.50
C VAL A 86 18.58 -4.41 -7.63
N CYS A 87 19.80 -4.60 -8.16
CA CYS A 87 20.46 -5.90 -8.16
C CYS A 87 21.12 -6.14 -6.80
N LEU A 88 20.82 -7.29 -6.19
CA LEU A 88 21.32 -7.68 -4.86
C LEU A 88 22.52 -8.63 -4.93
N GLY A 89 22.92 -9.06 -6.16
CA GLY A 89 23.90 -10.13 -6.30
C GLY A 89 23.33 -11.49 -5.87
N ARG A 90 24.21 -12.37 -5.33
CA ARG A 90 23.82 -13.73 -4.91
C ARG A 90 23.12 -13.71 -3.57
N THR A 91 21.82 -14.00 -3.56
CA THR A 91 21.07 -14.19 -2.32
C THR A 91 19.88 -15.16 -2.52
N THR A 92 19.16 -15.48 -1.45
CA THR A 92 17.96 -16.32 -1.51
C THR A 92 16.72 -15.50 -1.84
N ASN A 93 15.65 -16.17 -2.33
CA ASN A 93 14.40 -15.49 -2.62
C ASN A 93 13.85 -14.74 -1.38
N ASN A 94 13.83 -15.40 -0.22
CA ASN A 94 13.34 -14.76 1.00
C ASN A 94 14.15 -13.51 1.40
N ILE A 95 15.47 -13.52 1.19
CA ILE A 95 16.30 -12.33 1.44
C ILE A 95 15.96 -11.24 0.41
N ALA A 96 15.74 -11.60 -0.85
CA ALA A 96 15.34 -10.63 -1.88
C ALA A 96 14.00 -9.97 -1.56
N GLU A 97 13.00 -10.75 -1.13
CA GLU A 97 11.69 -10.27 -0.67
C GLU A 97 11.82 -9.27 0.49
N TYR A 98 12.59 -9.63 1.52
CA TYR A 98 12.84 -8.73 2.66
C TYR A 98 13.62 -7.47 2.26
N SER A 99 14.56 -7.60 1.33
CA SER A 99 15.31 -6.46 0.79
C SER A 99 14.38 -5.50 0.03
N ALA A 100 13.45 -6.03 -0.75
CA ALA A 100 12.46 -5.20 -1.45
C ALA A 100 11.58 -4.39 -0.50
N VAL A 101 11.12 -4.99 0.60
CA VAL A 101 10.38 -4.27 1.63
C VAL A 101 11.26 -3.20 2.29
N LEU A 102 12.51 -3.54 2.63
CA LEU A 102 13.45 -2.59 3.25
C LEU A 102 13.69 -1.37 2.37
N GLU A 103 13.91 -1.56 1.08
CA GLU A 103 14.11 -0.48 0.11
C GLU A 103 12.83 0.35 -0.08
N LEU A 104 11.66 -0.30 -0.18
CA LEU A 104 10.36 0.39 -0.23
C LEU A 104 10.18 1.33 0.97
N LEU A 105 10.42 0.83 2.19
CA LEU A 105 10.24 1.63 3.39
C LEU A 105 11.29 2.76 3.49
N THR A 106 12.52 2.50 3.06
CA THR A 106 13.58 3.51 3.01
C THR A 106 13.16 4.65 2.09
N GLU A 107 12.67 4.33 0.90
CA GLU A 107 12.20 5.33 -0.06
C GLU A 107 10.97 6.09 0.45
N ALA A 108 10.01 5.39 1.05
CA ALA A 108 8.84 6.02 1.65
C ALA A 108 9.20 7.02 2.76
N VAL A 109 10.19 6.71 3.60
CA VAL A 109 10.72 7.63 4.63
C VAL A 109 11.40 8.83 3.96
N ASN A 110 12.20 8.62 2.90
CA ASN A 110 12.85 9.70 2.16
C ASN A 110 11.83 10.67 1.52
N LEU A 111 10.70 10.14 1.06
CA LEU A 111 9.58 10.91 0.52
C LEU A 111 8.71 11.59 1.59
N GLY A 112 8.99 11.36 2.88
CA GLY A 112 8.23 11.93 3.99
C GLY A 112 6.85 11.29 4.19
N ILE A 113 6.63 10.08 3.65
CA ILE A 113 5.37 9.35 3.79
C ILE A 113 5.20 8.88 5.23
N ARG A 114 4.04 9.18 5.83
CA ARG A 114 3.71 8.84 7.22
C ARG A 114 2.66 7.74 7.34
N GLU A 115 1.86 7.53 6.29
CA GLU A 115 0.81 6.51 6.25
C GLU A 115 1.00 5.65 5.00
N LEU A 116 1.29 4.36 5.18
CA LEU A 116 1.63 3.44 4.09
C LEU A 116 0.92 2.09 4.23
N LEU A 117 0.23 1.69 3.17
CA LEU A 117 -0.29 0.34 3.00
C LEU A 117 0.65 -0.43 2.07
N VAL A 118 1.24 -1.51 2.55
CA VAL A 118 2.20 -2.34 1.79
C VAL A 118 1.56 -3.64 1.34
N TYR A 119 1.58 -3.90 0.04
CA TYR A 119 1.12 -5.14 -0.57
C TYR A 119 2.30 -6.01 -0.99
N LEU A 120 2.26 -7.29 -0.61
CA LEU A 120 3.28 -8.30 -0.91
C LEU A 120 2.61 -9.60 -1.36
N ASP A 121 3.21 -10.31 -2.29
CA ASP A 121 2.76 -11.64 -2.70
C ASP A 121 3.45 -12.78 -1.92
N SER A 122 4.41 -12.46 -1.06
CA SER A 122 5.02 -13.38 -0.12
C SER A 122 4.22 -13.46 1.19
N GLN A 123 3.34 -14.46 1.30
CA GLN A 123 2.56 -14.70 2.52
C GLN A 123 3.44 -14.85 3.76
N LEU A 124 4.61 -15.51 3.63
CA LEU A 124 5.54 -15.69 4.74
C LEU A 124 6.04 -14.34 5.29
N VAL A 125 6.45 -13.43 4.39
CA VAL A 125 6.94 -12.10 4.78
C VAL A 125 5.84 -11.31 5.47
N VAL A 126 4.61 -11.32 4.92
CA VAL A 126 3.45 -10.65 5.52
C VAL A 126 3.16 -11.18 6.93
N LEU A 127 3.11 -12.50 7.12
CA LEU A 127 2.87 -13.11 8.43
C LEU A 127 3.96 -12.75 9.45
N GLN A 128 5.22 -12.68 9.01
CA GLN A 128 6.34 -12.32 9.88
C GLN A 128 6.32 -10.82 10.23
N LEU A 129 6.08 -9.94 9.28
CA LEU A 129 6.00 -8.50 9.52
C LEU A 129 4.77 -8.11 10.35
N ASN A 130 3.66 -8.83 10.25
CA ASN A 130 2.49 -8.63 11.11
C ASN A 130 2.62 -9.32 12.49
N GLY A 131 3.74 -10.00 12.76
CA GLY A 131 3.98 -10.66 14.05
C GLY A 131 3.24 -11.99 14.24
N HIS A 132 2.62 -12.53 13.19
CA HIS A 132 1.89 -13.81 13.23
C HIS A 132 2.83 -15.03 13.07
N SER A 133 4.08 -14.82 12.66
CA SER A 133 5.10 -15.86 12.51
C SER A 133 6.47 -15.35 12.95
N SER A 134 7.28 -16.22 13.53
CA SER A 134 8.61 -15.87 14.00
C SER A 134 9.67 -15.92 12.90
N VAL A 135 10.62 -14.98 12.95
CA VAL A 135 11.81 -14.97 12.09
C VAL A 135 12.94 -15.71 12.80
N ARG A 136 13.40 -16.84 12.24
CA ARG A 136 14.44 -17.71 12.84
C ARG A 136 15.77 -17.63 12.09
N ASN A 137 15.75 -17.30 10.81
CA ASN A 137 16.97 -17.21 9.99
C ASN A 137 17.74 -15.94 10.36
N PRO A 138 19.04 -16.03 10.75
CA PRO A 138 19.81 -14.84 11.18
C PRO A 138 19.94 -13.76 10.11
N SER A 139 20.09 -14.13 8.84
CA SER A 139 20.20 -13.15 7.75
C SER A 139 18.88 -12.39 7.52
N ILE A 140 17.75 -13.10 7.64
CA ILE A 140 16.41 -12.48 7.55
C ILE A 140 16.14 -11.67 8.81
N LEU A 141 16.54 -12.15 10.00
CA LEU A 141 16.35 -11.43 11.25
C LEU A 141 17.03 -10.05 11.21
N HIS A 142 18.22 -9.94 10.63
CA HIS A 142 18.90 -8.67 10.45
C HIS A 142 18.07 -7.69 9.59
N LEU A 143 17.52 -8.13 8.47
CA LEU A 143 16.65 -7.30 7.61
C LEU A 143 15.35 -6.95 8.32
N TYR A 144 14.73 -7.92 9.00
CA TYR A 144 13.52 -7.72 9.80
C TYR A 144 13.71 -6.62 10.86
N LEU A 145 14.80 -6.64 11.61
CA LEU A 145 15.07 -5.63 12.64
C LEU A 145 15.28 -4.23 12.03
N ARG A 146 15.90 -4.14 10.84
CA ARG A 146 16.03 -2.88 10.11
C ARG A 146 14.68 -2.34 9.66
N ILE A 147 13.80 -3.21 9.16
CA ILE A 147 12.42 -2.85 8.79
C ILE A 147 11.68 -2.33 10.03
N ARG A 148 11.76 -3.04 11.18
CA ARG A 148 11.15 -2.59 12.44
C ARG A 148 11.64 -1.22 12.90
N LEU A 149 12.90 -0.89 12.62
CA LEU A 149 13.45 0.42 12.93
C LEU A 149 12.85 1.49 12.00
N LEU A 150 12.73 1.22 10.71
CA LEU A 150 12.11 2.14 9.74
C LEU A 150 10.62 2.38 10.02
N GLU A 151 9.89 1.36 10.46
CA GLU A 151 8.46 1.47 10.81
C GLU A 151 8.18 2.57 11.84
N ARG A 152 9.14 2.90 12.69
CA ARG A 152 9.01 4.00 13.69
C ARG A 152 8.83 5.38 13.07
N ASN A 153 9.12 5.54 11.78
CA ASN A 153 8.93 6.80 11.05
C ASN A 153 7.50 6.97 10.53
N PHE A 154 6.66 5.92 10.59
CA PHE A 154 5.29 5.97 10.11
C PHE A 154 4.31 6.13 11.28
N ASP A 155 3.28 6.93 11.06
CA ASP A 155 2.14 7.03 11.98
C ASP A 155 1.19 5.84 11.80
N TYR A 156 1.13 5.32 10.56
CA TYR A 156 0.38 4.12 10.22
C TYR A 156 1.10 3.33 9.12
N ILE A 157 1.36 2.06 9.39
CA ILE A 157 1.89 1.12 8.39
C ILE A 157 1.24 -0.25 8.59
N THR A 158 0.86 -0.90 7.49
CA THR A 158 0.32 -2.27 7.52
C THR A 158 0.76 -3.05 6.30
N TYR A 159 0.85 -4.38 6.45
CA TYR A 159 1.26 -5.31 5.40
C TYR A 159 0.10 -6.23 5.05
N GLN A 160 -0.23 -6.30 3.76
CA GLN A 160 -1.30 -7.17 3.26
C GLN A 160 -0.77 -8.11 2.18
N HIS A 161 -1.19 -9.36 2.26
CA HIS A 161 -0.89 -10.35 1.24
C HIS A 161 -1.84 -10.18 0.04
N ILE A 162 -1.26 -10.19 -1.16
CA ILE A 162 -2.00 -10.24 -2.43
C ILE A 162 -1.57 -11.44 -3.25
N PRO A 163 -2.44 -12.00 -4.09
CA PRO A 163 -2.06 -13.00 -5.09
C PRO A 163 -1.02 -12.42 -6.06
N ARG A 164 -0.05 -13.26 -6.47
CA ARG A 164 1.06 -12.85 -7.35
C ARG A 164 0.62 -12.15 -8.64
N HIS A 165 -0.51 -12.55 -9.23
CA HIS A 165 -1.03 -11.92 -10.43
C HIS A 165 -1.49 -10.46 -10.24
N LEU A 166 -1.59 -9.99 -9.00
CA LEU A 166 -1.86 -8.59 -8.67
C LEU A 166 -0.58 -7.78 -8.37
N ASN A 167 0.60 -8.43 -8.31
CA ASN A 167 1.91 -7.78 -8.11
C ASN A 167 2.74 -7.74 -9.41
N THR A 168 2.09 -7.68 -10.56
CA THR A 168 2.71 -7.86 -11.88
C THR A 168 3.74 -6.79 -12.24
N LEU A 169 3.51 -5.54 -11.87
CA LEU A 169 4.42 -4.44 -12.19
C LEU A 169 5.75 -4.61 -11.44
N THR A 170 5.69 -4.91 -10.15
CA THR A 170 6.88 -5.08 -9.30
C THR A 170 7.67 -6.33 -9.71
N ASP A 171 6.97 -7.46 -9.99
CA ASP A 171 7.59 -8.69 -10.53
C ASP A 171 8.29 -8.41 -11.86
N ALA A 172 7.66 -7.66 -12.76
CA ALA A 172 8.26 -7.29 -14.04
C ALA A 172 9.53 -6.45 -13.87
N VAL A 173 9.53 -5.48 -12.96
CA VAL A 173 10.69 -4.63 -12.67
C VAL A 173 11.82 -5.45 -12.04
N ALA A 174 11.53 -6.33 -11.07
CA ALA A 174 12.51 -7.22 -10.46
C ALA A 174 13.19 -8.10 -11.52
N ASN A 175 12.41 -8.70 -12.43
CA ASN A 175 12.93 -9.49 -13.54
C ASN A 175 13.74 -8.66 -14.53
N LEU A 176 13.31 -7.46 -14.88
CA LEU A 176 14.02 -6.54 -15.79
C LEU A 176 15.41 -6.16 -15.25
N VAL A 177 15.50 -5.90 -13.94
CA VAL A 177 16.78 -5.62 -13.26
C VAL A 177 17.75 -6.79 -13.42
N LEU A 178 17.28 -8.03 -13.22
CA LEU A 178 18.10 -9.23 -13.42
C LEU A 178 18.59 -9.37 -14.87
N GLU A 179 17.70 -9.18 -15.84
CA GLU A 179 18.04 -9.28 -17.27
C GLU A 179 19.03 -8.21 -17.73
N ARG A 180 18.85 -6.98 -17.26
CA ARG A 180 19.76 -5.87 -17.57
C ARG A 180 21.15 -6.12 -16.99
N HIS A 181 21.24 -6.61 -15.76
CA HIS A 181 22.53 -6.92 -15.15
C HIS A 181 23.27 -8.04 -15.90
N LEU A 182 22.54 -9.08 -16.32
CA LEU A 182 23.10 -10.19 -17.08
C LEU A 182 23.60 -9.82 -18.48
N ARG A 183 23.06 -8.77 -19.09
CA ARG A 183 23.52 -8.28 -20.40
C ARG A 183 24.79 -7.43 -20.29
N ASN A 184 25.11 -6.94 -19.09
CA ASN A 184 26.27 -6.08 -18.83
C ASN A 184 27.45 -6.84 -18.22
N LEU A 185 27.36 -8.19 -18.04
CA LEU A 185 28.43 -9.09 -17.66
C LEU A 185 29.06 -9.76 -18.88
#